data_a541335598b1a5333fd2231355a838b5
#
_entry.id   a541335598b1a5333fd2231355a838b5
#
_cell.length_a   1.000
_cell.length_b   1.000
_cell.length_c   1.000
_cell.angle_alpha   90.00
_cell.angle_beta   90.00
_cell.angle_gamma   90.00
#
_symmetry.space_group_name_H-M   'P 1'
#
loop_
_entity.id
_entity.type
_entity.pdbx_description
1 polymer ?
#
loop_
_entity_poly.entity_id
_entity_poly.type
_entity_poly.pdbx_seq_one_letter_code
_entity_poly.pdbx_strand_id
1 'polypeptide(L)'
;MPANNGDCKKCHGLCCRYFGLPIDTPETPADFDDIRWYLLHKATEVYVSDGDWYLNVKNTCKHLKPDYGCGIYDTRPRICRQYASENCDITSDEYDHEHHFYSAEQLEEYARGFLRDKRRLAQLRGKRRRSRQK
;
A
#
# COMPACT_ATOMS: atom_id res chain seq x y z
N MET A 1 2.19 -25.24 -13.40
CA MET A 1 1.68 -24.61 -14.61
C MET A 1 2.72 -23.71 -15.22
N PRO A 2 3.26 -24.09 -16.34
CA PRO A 2 4.31 -23.31 -16.98
C PRO A 2 3.84 -21.97 -17.55
N ALA A 3 2.52 -21.77 -17.69
CA ALA A 3 1.97 -20.58 -18.32
C ALA A 3 2.35 -19.28 -17.59
N ASN A 4 2.47 -19.32 -16.27
CA ASN A 4 2.76 -18.12 -15.49
C ASN A 4 4.24 -17.71 -15.51
N ASN A 5 5.13 -18.65 -15.85
CA ASN A 5 6.55 -18.33 -15.98
C ASN A 5 6.84 -17.41 -17.17
N GLY A 6 6.02 -17.50 -18.22
CA GLY A 6 6.16 -16.60 -19.36
C GLY A 6 5.79 -15.17 -19.03
N ASP A 7 4.73 -15.00 -18.24
CA ASP A 7 4.29 -13.68 -17.81
C ASP A 7 5.28 -13.02 -16.83
N CYS A 8 5.91 -13.83 -15.96
CA CYS A 8 6.95 -13.34 -15.07
C CYS A 8 8.16 -12.81 -15.83
N LYS A 9 8.51 -13.42 -16.97
CA LYS A 9 9.59 -12.92 -17.82
C LYS A 9 9.26 -11.56 -18.43
N LYS A 10 8.01 -11.35 -18.84
CA LYS A 10 7.57 -10.07 -19.40
C LYS A 10 7.60 -8.94 -18.37
N CYS A 11 7.21 -9.20 -17.15
CA CYS A 11 7.17 -8.19 -16.11
C CYS A 11 8.46 -8.09 -15.31
N HIS A 12 9.50 -8.81 -15.70
CA HIS A 12 10.79 -8.83 -15.01
C HIS A 12 10.67 -9.23 -13.53
N GLY A 13 9.70 -10.09 -13.21
CA GLY A 13 9.48 -10.57 -11.86
C GLY A 13 9.00 -9.50 -10.88
N LEU A 14 8.14 -8.57 -11.31
CA LEU A 14 7.67 -7.47 -10.48
C LEU A 14 7.09 -7.96 -9.15
N CYS A 15 6.29 -9.04 -9.16
CA CYS A 15 5.70 -9.59 -7.95
C CYS A 15 6.73 -10.20 -6.98
N CYS A 16 7.96 -10.42 -7.44
CA CYS A 16 9.08 -10.89 -6.62
C CYS A 16 10.01 -9.76 -6.19
N ARG A 17 9.71 -8.51 -6.53
CA ARG A 17 10.55 -7.36 -6.24
C ARG A 17 9.99 -6.43 -5.17
N TYR A 18 8.82 -6.74 -4.66
CA TYR A 18 8.22 -6.00 -3.56
C TYR A 18 7.27 -6.90 -2.79
N PHE A 19 6.90 -6.46 -1.61
CA PHE A 19 5.78 -7.06 -0.89
C PHE A 19 4.98 -5.97 -0.19
N GLY A 20 3.66 -6.19 -0.09
CA GLY A 20 2.75 -5.27 0.56
C GLY A 20 2.19 -5.87 1.84
N LEU A 21 2.08 -5.04 2.87
CA LEU A 21 1.50 -5.43 4.14
C LEU A 21 0.32 -4.52 4.46
N PRO A 22 -0.84 -5.07 4.87
CA PRO A 22 -1.91 -4.23 5.36
C PRO A 22 -1.49 -3.55 6.66
N ILE A 23 -1.81 -2.26 6.78
CA ILE A 23 -1.58 -1.49 8.00
C ILE A 23 -2.88 -0.85 8.43
N ASP A 24 -2.96 -0.48 9.70
CA ASP A 24 -4.16 0.16 10.22
C ASP A 24 -4.37 1.54 9.60
N THR A 25 -5.62 1.89 9.38
CA THR A 25 -5.98 3.23 8.88
C THR A 25 -5.59 4.28 9.93
N PRO A 26 -4.74 5.25 9.57
CA PRO A 26 -4.33 6.27 10.53
C PRO A 26 -5.48 7.24 10.83
N GLU A 27 -5.63 7.60 12.09
CA GLU A 27 -6.67 8.53 12.54
C GLU A 27 -6.12 9.65 13.43
N THR A 28 -4.97 9.43 14.05
CA THR A 28 -4.37 10.35 15.02
C THR A 28 -3.00 10.82 14.54
N PRO A 29 -2.47 11.94 15.10
CA PRO A 29 -1.11 12.37 14.78
C PRO A 29 -0.07 11.28 15.02
N ALA A 30 -0.23 10.47 16.09
CA ALA A 30 0.69 9.39 16.39
C ALA A 30 0.67 8.32 15.30
N ASP A 31 -0.52 7.99 14.78
CA ASP A 31 -0.67 7.01 13.71
C ASP A 31 0.04 7.48 12.44
N PHE A 32 -0.11 8.75 12.07
CA PHE A 32 0.57 9.32 10.92
C PHE A 32 2.09 9.36 11.11
N ASP A 33 2.54 9.59 12.33
CA ASP A 33 3.97 9.60 12.62
C ASP A 33 4.60 8.22 12.46
N ASP A 34 3.86 7.17 12.82
CA ASP A 34 4.29 5.80 12.58
C ASP A 34 4.47 5.51 11.08
N ILE A 35 3.53 5.96 10.26
CA ILE A 35 3.61 5.79 8.80
C ILE A 35 4.75 6.63 8.24
N ARG A 36 4.93 7.83 8.76
CA ARG A 36 6.07 8.68 8.40
C ARG A 36 7.38 7.94 8.63
N TRP A 37 7.50 7.22 9.74
CA TRP A 37 8.68 6.41 10.05
C TRP A 37 8.95 5.36 8.97
N TYR A 38 7.91 4.67 8.51
CA TYR A 38 8.07 3.72 7.40
C TYR A 38 8.64 4.40 6.16
N LEU A 39 8.12 5.57 5.83
CA LEU A 39 8.49 6.32 4.62
C LEU A 39 9.87 6.98 4.70
N LEU A 40 10.48 7.05 5.88
CA LEU A 40 11.86 7.48 6.01
C LEU A 40 12.86 6.45 5.49
N HIS A 41 12.40 5.22 5.30
CA HIS A 41 13.23 4.15 4.78
C HIS A 41 13.25 4.18 3.26
N LYS A 42 14.42 3.89 2.68
CA LYS A 42 14.54 3.77 1.23
C LYS A 42 13.72 2.59 0.75
N ALA A 43 13.21 2.68 -0.47
CA ALA A 43 12.48 1.60 -1.12
C ALA A 43 11.17 1.21 -0.42
N THR A 44 10.55 2.14 0.30
CA THR A 44 9.22 1.94 0.87
C THR A 44 8.25 2.94 0.27
N GLU A 45 7.01 2.51 0.15
CA GLU A 45 5.90 3.33 -0.30
C GLU A 45 4.67 2.94 0.51
N VAL A 46 3.69 3.84 0.57
CA VAL A 46 2.40 3.56 1.21
C VAL A 46 1.31 3.91 0.22
N TYR A 47 0.33 3.05 0.08
CA TYR A 47 -0.80 3.32 -0.81
C TYR A 47 -2.12 2.97 -0.13
N VAL A 48 -3.19 3.60 -0.61
CA VAL A 48 -4.55 3.36 -0.13
C VAL A 48 -5.37 2.82 -1.29
N SER A 49 -6.02 1.69 -1.07
CA SER A 49 -6.88 1.06 -2.06
C SER A 49 -8.15 0.57 -1.37
N ASP A 50 -9.32 0.98 -1.90
CA ASP A 50 -10.64 0.65 -1.33
C ASP A 50 -10.76 1.01 0.16
N GLY A 51 -10.15 2.12 0.57
CA GLY A 51 -10.16 2.58 1.94
C GLY A 51 -9.16 1.90 2.86
N ASP A 52 -8.47 0.87 2.40
CA ASP A 52 -7.46 0.14 3.16
C ASP A 52 -6.07 0.67 2.88
N TRP A 53 -5.26 0.76 3.92
CA TRP A 53 -3.89 1.24 3.85
C TRP A 53 -2.89 0.09 3.79
N TYR A 54 -1.89 0.23 2.94
CA TYR A 54 -0.87 -0.80 2.72
C TYR A 54 0.53 -0.18 2.72
N LEU A 55 1.45 -0.87 3.38
CA LEU A 55 2.88 -0.57 3.28
C LEU A 55 3.48 -1.44 2.18
N ASN A 56 4.13 -0.81 1.21
CA ASN A 56 4.82 -1.51 0.14
C ASN A 56 6.33 -1.42 0.35
N VAL A 57 6.97 -2.56 0.48
CA VAL A 57 8.42 -2.65 0.66
C VAL A 57 9.03 -3.20 -0.62
N LYS A 58 9.83 -2.39 -1.29
CA LYS A 58 10.52 -2.80 -2.51
C LYS A 58 11.75 -3.60 -2.14
N ASN A 59 11.62 -4.90 -2.20
CA ASN A 59 12.69 -5.81 -1.84
C ASN A 59 12.59 -7.07 -2.70
N THR A 60 13.69 -7.44 -3.31
CA THR A 60 13.72 -8.58 -4.21
C THR A 60 13.65 -9.89 -3.45
N CYS A 61 12.77 -10.80 -3.89
CA CYS A 61 12.69 -12.13 -3.33
C CYS A 61 14.02 -12.89 -3.58
N LYS A 62 14.45 -13.64 -2.57
CA LYS A 62 15.69 -14.42 -2.64
C LYS A 62 15.64 -15.50 -3.72
N HIS A 63 14.46 -15.93 -4.10
CA HIS A 63 14.24 -17.03 -5.05
C HIS A 63 13.97 -16.55 -6.46
N LEU A 64 14.06 -15.26 -6.72
CA LEU A 64 13.96 -14.73 -8.08
C LEU A 64 15.19 -15.15 -8.88
N LYS A 65 14.95 -15.86 -10.00
CA LYS A 65 16.04 -16.34 -10.87
C LYS A 65 16.45 -15.26 -11.88
N PRO A 66 17.67 -15.39 -12.47
CA PRO A 66 18.12 -14.43 -13.49
C PRO A 66 17.19 -14.33 -14.71
N ASP A 67 16.42 -15.39 -15.02
CA ASP A 67 15.44 -15.38 -16.11
C ASP A 67 14.06 -14.84 -15.66
N TYR A 68 14.00 -14.23 -14.48
CA TYR A 68 12.78 -13.69 -13.85
C TYR A 68 11.76 -14.75 -13.45
N GLY A 69 12.14 -16.02 -13.44
CA GLY A 69 11.31 -17.10 -12.93
C GLY A 69 11.44 -17.26 -11.42
N CYS A 70 10.55 -18.05 -10.83
CA CYS A 70 10.58 -18.35 -9.42
C CYS A 70 11.33 -19.66 -9.15
N GLY A 71 12.37 -19.60 -8.30
CA GLY A 71 13.17 -20.77 -7.95
C GLY A 71 12.43 -21.81 -7.11
N ILE A 72 11.34 -21.39 -6.44
CA ILE A 72 10.51 -22.27 -5.61
C ILE A 72 9.05 -22.29 -6.09
N TYR A 73 8.86 -22.22 -7.40
CA TYR A 73 7.52 -22.09 -8.00
C TYR A 73 6.51 -23.07 -7.42
N ASP A 74 6.88 -24.34 -7.29
CA ASP A 74 5.97 -25.38 -6.83
C ASP A 74 5.68 -25.33 -5.32
N THR A 75 6.54 -24.67 -4.56
CA THR A 75 6.44 -24.59 -3.11
C THR A 75 6.23 -23.14 -2.64
N ARG A 76 5.72 -22.28 -3.51
CA ARG A 76 5.48 -20.87 -3.19
C ARG A 76 4.55 -20.71 -1.98
N PRO A 77 4.79 -19.69 -1.14
CA PRO A 77 3.82 -19.32 -0.11
C PRO A 77 2.45 -18.99 -0.70
N ARG A 78 1.43 -19.10 0.12
CA ARG A 78 0.05 -18.82 -0.31
C ARG A 78 -0.11 -17.46 -0.98
N ILE A 79 0.53 -16.43 -0.44
CA ILE A 79 0.45 -15.07 -1.00
C ILE A 79 0.94 -15.06 -2.46
N CYS A 80 2.05 -15.73 -2.74
CA CYS A 80 2.57 -15.81 -4.10
C CYS A 80 1.62 -16.58 -5.03
N ARG A 81 0.92 -17.59 -4.52
CA ARG A 81 -0.06 -18.37 -5.31
C ARG A 81 -1.30 -17.56 -5.67
N GLN A 82 -1.62 -16.53 -4.88
CA GLN A 82 -2.76 -15.66 -5.14
C GLN A 82 -2.50 -14.72 -6.31
N TYR A 83 -1.24 -14.52 -6.70
CA TYR A 83 -0.89 -13.76 -7.90
C TYR A 83 -1.09 -14.64 -9.12
N ALA A 84 -2.23 -14.49 -9.78
CA ALA A 84 -2.46 -15.08 -11.09
C ALA A 84 -2.07 -14.07 -12.17
N SER A 85 -1.96 -14.52 -13.43
CA SER A 85 -1.65 -13.63 -14.56
C SER A 85 -2.59 -12.44 -14.65
N GLU A 86 -3.85 -12.64 -14.33
CA GLU A 86 -4.91 -11.63 -14.36
C GLU A 86 -4.81 -10.64 -13.20
N ASN A 87 -4.13 -11.02 -12.12
CA ASN A 87 -3.91 -10.16 -10.94
C ASN A 87 -2.49 -9.59 -10.89
N CYS A 88 -1.69 -9.89 -11.90
CA CYS A 88 -0.32 -9.41 -11.98
C CYS A 88 -0.30 -7.91 -12.26
N ASP A 89 0.70 -7.20 -11.71
CA ASP A 89 0.85 -5.75 -11.87
C ASP A 89 0.90 -5.31 -13.33
N ILE A 90 1.36 -6.16 -14.24
CA ILE A 90 1.43 -5.86 -15.67
C ILE A 90 0.10 -6.03 -16.38
N THR A 91 -0.71 -7.03 -15.97
CA THR A 91 -1.97 -7.36 -16.64
C THR A 91 -3.17 -6.67 -16.01
N SER A 92 -3.01 -6.13 -14.81
CA SER A 92 -4.05 -5.36 -14.13
C SER A 92 -3.94 -3.90 -14.58
N ASP A 93 -4.89 -3.48 -15.42
CA ASP A 93 -4.98 -2.08 -15.85
C ASP A 93 -5.48 -1.16 -14.73
N GLU A 94 -5.97 -1.74 -13.65
CA GLU A 94 -6.55 -1.00 -12.54
C GLU A 94 -5.60 -0.91 -11.36
N TYR A 95 -4.60 -0.06 -11.50
CA TYR A 95 -3.83 0.41 -10.35
C TYR A 95 -4.48 1.67 -9.81
N ASP A 96 -5.73 1.51 -9.37
CA ASP A 96 -6.52 2.63 -8.86
C ASP A 96 -6.30 2.76 -7.37
N HIS A 97 -5.14 3.28 -7.01
CA HIS A 97 -4.90 3.66 -5.63
C HIS A 97 -5.54 5.03 -5.38
N GLU A 98 -6.36 5.13 -4.34
CA GLU A 98 -6.94 6.40 -3.93
C GLU A 98 -5.86 7.40 -3.57
N HIS A 99 -4.80 6.92 -2.91
CA HIS A 99 -3.63 7.71 -2.54
C HIS A 99 -2.39 6.84 -2.67
N HIS A 100 -1.28 7.48 -3.03
CA HIS A 100 0.01 6.81 -3.10
C HIS A 100 1.08 7.77 -2.57
N PHE A 101 1.78 7.36 -1.51
CA PHE A 101 2.80 8.17 -0.85
C PHE A 101 4.17 7.57 -1.09
N TYR A 102 5.03 8.34 -1.73
CA TYR A 102 6.40 7.94 -2.04
C TYR A 102 7.41 8.52 -1.06
N SER A 103 7.01 9.50 -0.26
CA SER A 103 7.90 10.19 0.66
C SER A 103 7.15 10.60 1.93
N ALA A 104 7.92 10.82 3.00
CA ALA A 104 7.37 11.28 4.26
C ALA A 104 6.70 12.65 4.11
N GLU A 105 7.25 13.51 3.26
CA GLU A 105 6.73 14.86 3.02
C GLU A 105 5.33 14.83 2.42
N GLN A 106 5.09 13.94 1.47
CA GLN A 106 3.77 13.75 0.87
C GLN A 106 2.74 13.30 1.91
N LEU A 107 3.14 12.37 2.77
CA LEU A 107 2.28 11.91 3.85
C LEU A 107 1.98 13.00 4.85
N GLU A 108 2.97 13.80 5.22
CA GLU A 108 2.80 14.91 6.18
C GLU A 108 1.80 15.94 5.65
N GLU A 109 1.87 16.26 4.38
CA GLU A 109 0.92 17.17 3.74
C GLU A 109 -0.50 16.65 3.80
N TYR A 110 -0.68 15.37 3.47
CA TYR A 110 -1.98 14.71 3.58
C TYR A 110 -2.50 14.70 5.02
N ALA A 111 -1.63 14.37 5.96
CA ALA A 111 -1.97 14.29 7.38
C ALA A 111 -2.44 15.64 7.93
N ARG A 112 -1.79 16.73 7.55
CA ARG A 112 -2.19 18.07 7.97
C ARG A 112 -3.61 18.39 7.51
N GLY A 113 -3.93 18.09 6.26
CA GLY A 113 -5.28 18.28 5.72
C GLY A 113 -6.31 17.41 6.42
N PHE A 114 -6.01 16.14 6.59
CA PHE A 114 -6.91 15.19 7.25
C PHE A 114 -7.21 15.61 8.70
N LEU A 115 -6.18 15.93 9.47
CA LEU A 115 -6.34 16.30 10.87
C LEU A 115 -7.07 17.64 11.04
N ARG A 116 -6.83 18.58 10.14
CA ARG A 116 -7.54 19.86 10.11
C ARG A 116 -9.03 19.64 9.85
N ASP A 117 -9.37 18.83 8.86
CA ASP A 117 -10.75 18.54 8.51
C ASP A 117 -11.46 17.78 9.64
N LYS A 118 -10.77 16.86 10.28
CA LYS A 118 -11.29 16.10 11.43
C LYS A 118 -11.62 17.04 12.59
N ARG A 119 -10.75 18.00 12.90
CA ARG A 119 -11.01 19.01 13.94
C ARG A 119 -12.18 19.90 13.58
N ARG A 120 -12.28 20.32 12.33
CA ARG A 120 -13.38 21.15 11.84
C ARG A 120 -14.72 20.44 12.00
N LEU A 121 -14.79 19.17 11.61
CA LEU A 121 -16.00 18.36 11.77
C LEU A 121 -16.39 18.20 13.25
N ALA A 122 -15.42 17.99 14.13
CA ALA A 122 -15.67 17.89 15.57
C ALA A 122 -16.22 19.18 16.13
N GLN A 123 -15.71 20.34 15.69
CA GLN A 123 -16.21 21.66 16.09
C GLN A 123 -17.66 21.87 15.63
N LEU A 124 -17.97 21.49 14.40
CA LEU A 124 -19.34 21.60 13.88
C LEU A 124 -20.31 20.73 14.64
N ARG A 125 -19.91 19.51 15.01
CA ARG A 125 -20.73 18.61 15.84
C ARG A 125 -20.94 19.21 17.24
N GLY A 126 -19.93 19.81 17.81
CA GLY A 126 -20.01 20.48 19.09
C GLY A 126 -20.99 21.66 19.08
N LYS A 127 -20.96 22.48 18.02
CA LYS A 127 -21.89 23.58 17.83
C LYS A 127 -23.33 23.08 17.69
N ARG A 128 -23.57 22.01 16.95
CA ARG A 128 -24.92 21.41 16.81
C ARG A 128 -25.44 20.89 18.15
N ARG A 129 -24.60 20.25 18.96
CA ARG A 129 -25.00 19.76 20.29
C ARG A 129 -25.39 20.91 21.21
N ARG A 130 -24.61 21.99 21.23
CA ARG A 130 -24.89 23.19 22.03
C ARG A 130 -26.22 23.83 21.61
N SER A 131 -26.47 23.89 20.30
CA SER A 131 -27.72 24.44 19.76
C SER A 131 -28.95 23.63 20.18
N ARG A 132 -28.83 22.30 20.30
CA ARG A 132 -29.90 21.44 20.72
C ARG A 132 -30.20 21.48 22.22
N GLN A 133 -29.27 21.95 23.04
CA GLN A 133 -29.42 22.02 24.48
C GLN A 133 -30.06 23.35 24.97
N LYS A 134 -30.32 24.28 24.08
CA LYS A 134 -31.04 25.50 24.37
C LYS A 134 -32.57 25.25 24.17
#